data_8a1b2854df18f8b21d8057b305b9c39e
#
_entry.id   8a1b2854df18f8b21d8057b305b9c39e
#
_cell.length_a   1.000
_cell.length_b   1.000
_cell.length_c   1.000
_cell.angle_alpha   90.00
_cell.angle_beta   90.00
_cell.angle_gamma   90.00
#
_symmetry.space_group_name_H-M   'P 1'
#
loop_
_entity.id
_entity.type
_entity.pdbx_description
1 polymer ?
#
loop_
_entity_poly.entity_id
_entity_poly.type
_entity_poly.pdbx_seq_one_letter_code
_entity_poly.pdbx_strand_id
1 'polypeptide(L)'
;MKDSINVAIAGATGYIGLELVKILSKHNKVNIKYLCANKSAGKSIKKFDKRLVKKNLPKISRTKNINWKNIDLIFTALPNGESLKIANVLPNHVKLIDLSADFRIENPYVYKKWYGINHISNKLIKKSIYSITEFK
;
A
#
# COMPACT_ATOMS: atom_id res chain seq x y z
N MET A 1 9.49 -11.29 19.89
CA MET A 1 9.14 -11.09 18.47
C MET A 1 7.63 -11.16 18.30
N LYS A 2 7.05 -10.27 17.50
CA LYS A 2 5.64 -10.41 17.11
C LYS A 2 5.45 -11.66 16.26
N ASP A 3 4.52 -12.52 16.60
CA ASP A 3 4.21 -13.71 15.80
C ASP A 3 3.51 -13.37 14.48
N SER A 4 2.92 -12.19 14.37
CA SER A 4 2.27 -11.65 13.18
C SER A 4 2.43 -10.14 13.05
N ILE A 5 2.33 -9.61 11.84
CA ILE A 5 2.38 -8.19 11.54
C ILE A 5 1.01 -7.65 11.13
N ASN A 6 0.73 -6.42 11.53
CA ASN A 6 -0.48 -5.70 11.16
C ASN A 6 -0.24 -4.89 9.89
N VAL A 7 -1.07 -5.12 8.89
CA VAL A 7 -0.89 -4.59 7.55
C VAL A 7 -2.06 -3.71 7.14
N ALA A 8 -1.76 -2.61 6.47
CA ALA A 8 -2.71 -1.81 5.69
C ALA A 8 -2.43 -1.97 4.20
N ILE A 9 -3.47 -1.94 3.39
CA ILE A 9 -3.38 -2.01 1.92
C ILE A 9 -4.12 -0.81 1.34
N ALA A 10 -3.40 0.11 0.73
CA ALA A 10 -3.97 1.25 0.00
C ALA A 10 -4.07 0.93 -1.49
N GLY A 11 -5.22 1.19 -2.09
CA GLY A 11 -5.54 0.75 -3.45
C GLY A 11 -6.12 -0.68 -3.50
N ALA A 12 -6.78 -1.11 -2.42
CA ALA A 12 -7.24 -2.49 -2.23
C ALA A 12 -8.22 -3.00 -3.30
N THR A 13 -8.95 -2.12 -3.99
CA THR A 13 -9.94 -2.49 -5.02
C THR A 13 -9.41 -2.51 -6.44
N GLY A 14 -8.16 -2.10 -6.65
CA GLY A 14 -7.47 -2.23 -7.95
C GLY A 14 -7.00 -3.66 -8.21
N TYR A 15 -6.57 -3.96 -9.45
CA TYR A 15 -6.09 -5.30 -9.82
C TYR A 15 -4.96 -5.81 -8.92
N ILE A 16 -3.92 -4.99 -8.72
CA ILE A 16 -2.78 -5.33 -7.86
C ILE A 16 -3.25 -5.48 -6.42
N GLY A 17 -4.09 -4.53 -5.93
CA GLY A 17 -4.60 -4.55 -4.57
C GLY A 17 -5.43 -5.80 -4.27
N LEU A 18 -6.33 -6.22 -5.16
CA LEU A 18 -7.15 -7.41 -4.98
C LEU A 18 -6.30 -8.70 -4.93
N GLU A 19 -5.31 -8.84 -5.82
CA GLU A 19 -4.38 -9.97 -5.78
C GLU A 19 -3.57 -10.00 -4.47
N LEU A 20 -3.09 -8.82 -4.03
CA LEU A 20 -2.38 -8.69 -2.77
C LEU A 20 -3.26 -9.09 -1.57
N VAL A 21 -4.51 -8.62 -1.52
CA VAL A 21 -5.47 -9.01 -0.48
C VAL A 21 -5.67 -10.53 -0.47
N LYS A 22 -5.82 -11.13 -1.64
CA LYS A 22 -5.97 -12.59 -1.78
C LYS A 22 -4.76 -13.34 -1.23
N ILE A 23 -3.56 -12.93 -1.58
CA ILE A 23 -2.32 -13.55 -1.12
C ILE A 23 -2.16 -13.39 0.39
N LEU A 24 -2.25 -12.16 0.89
CA LEU A 24 -2.02 -11.84 2.31
C LEU A 24 -3.11 -12.40 3.22
N SER A 25 -4.35 -12.55 2.75
CA SER A 25 -5.44 -13.17 3.52
C SER A 25 -5.22 -14.65 3.84
N LYS A 26 -4.29 -15.29 3.14
CA LYS A 26 -3.88 -16.68 3.37
C LYS A 26 -2.60 -16.81 4.19
N HIS A 27 -1.91 -15.69 4.43
CA HIS A 27 -0.61 -15.70 5.10
C HIS A 27 -0.79 -15.74 6.61
N ASN A 28 -0.26 -16.77 7.27
CA ASN A 28 -0.46 -17.03 8.71
C ASN A 28 0.18 -15.99 9.65
N LYS A 29 1.13 -15.20 9.16
CA LYS A 29 1.82 -14.15 9.93
C LYS A 29 1.37 -12.73 9.58
N VAL A 30 0.26 -12.58 8.85
CA VAL A 30 -0.25 -11.26 8.44
C VAL A 30 -1.69 -11.06 8.95
N ASN A 31 -1.90 -9.94 9.63
CA ASN A 31 -3.22 -9.44 9.98
C ASN A 31 -3.55 -8.22 9.13
N ILE A 32 -4.48 -8.35 8.20
CA ILE A 32 -4.97 -7.23 7.41
C ILE A 32 -5.91 -6.39 8.29
N LYS A 33 -5.43 -5.21 8.73
CA LYS A 33 -6.19 -4.28 9.59
C LYS A 33 -6.97 -3.25 8.80
N TYR A 34 -6.44 -2.81 7.67
CA TYR A 34 -7.09 -1.81 6.82
C TYR A 34 -7.00 -2.21 5.35
N LEU A 35 -8.14 -2.09 4.68
CA LEU A 35 -8.27 -2.10 3.23
C LEU A 35 -8.74 -0.71 2.81
N CYS A 36 -7.92 0.05 2.06
CA CYS A 36 -8.23 1.42 1.74
C CYS A 36 -8.49 1.60 0.24
N ALA A 37 -9.64 2.22 -0.05
CA ALA A 37 -10.02 2.70 -1.36
C ALA A 37 -11.05 3.83 -1.18
N ASN A 38 -10.66 5.08 -1.38
CA ASN A 38 -11.44 6.25 -1.00
C ASN A 38 -12.86 6.28 -1.61
N LYS A 39 -13.00 5.92 -2.89
CA LYS A 39 -14.29 5.87 -3.59
C LYS A 39 -15.19 4.73 -3.15
N SER A 40 -14.66 3.71 -2.51
CA SER A 40 -15.37 2.49 -2.11
C SER A 40 -15.48 2.33 -0.60
N ALA A 41 -15.17 3.38 0.17
CA ALA A 41 -15.24 3.35 1.63
C ALA A 41 -16.65 2.92 2.11
N GLY A 42 -16.66 2.07 3.15
CA GLY A 42 -17.88 1.48 3.72
C GLY A 42 -18.35 0.19 3.04
N LYS A 43 -17.87 -0.12 1.84
CA LYS A 43 -18.23 -1.35 1.13
C LYS A 43 -17.39 -2.54 1.62
N SER A 44 -17.92 -3.74 1.41
CA SER A 44 -17.15 -4.97 1.60
C SER A 44 -16.25 -5.24 0.38
N ILE A 45 -15.01 -5.64 0.62
CA ILE A 45 -14.08 -6.05 -0.45
C ILE A 45 -14.59 -7.26 -1.24
N LYS A 46 -15.43 -8.06 -0.63
CA LYS A 46 -16.07 -9.24 -1.26
C LYS A 46 -16.92 -8.90 -2.49
N LYS A 47 -17.40 -7.64 -2.58
CA LYS A 47 -18.13 -7.15 -3.76
C LYS A 47 -17.23 -6.97 -4.99
N PHE A 48 -15.93 -6.83 -4.79
CA PHE A 48 -14.94 -6.61 -5.85
C PHE A 48 -14.26 -7.89 -6.31
N ASP A 49 -14.23 -8.91 -5.43
CA ASP A 49 -13.63 -10.20 -5.78
C ASP A 49 -14.33 -11.34 -5.02
N LYS A 50 -15.03 -12.20 -5.77
CA LYS A 50 -15.76 -13.36 -5.24
C LYS A 50 -14.85 -14.38 -4.54
N ARG A 51 -13.57 -14.41 -4.87
CA ARG A 51 -12.57 -15.28 -4.23
C ARG A 51 -12.38 -14.97 -2.74
N LEU A 52 -12.78 -13.78 -2.30
CA LEU A 52 -12.64 -13.29 -0.93
C LEU A 52 -13.89 -13.51 -0.05
N VAL A 53 -14.96 -14.11 -0.57
CA VAL A 53 -16.24 -14.24 0.13
C VAL A 53 -16.13 -14.95 1.48
N LYS A 54 -15.30 -15.98 1.58
CA LYS A 54 -15.09 -16.78 2.80
C LYS A 54 -14.07 -16.18 3.76
N LYS A 55 -13.46 -15.03 3.45
CA LYS A 55 -12.44 -14.40 4.28
C LYS A 55 -13.06 -13.41 5.27
N ASN A 56 -12.56 -13.43 6.51
CA ASN A 56 -12.91 -12.40 7.50
C ASN A 56 -11.98 -11.19 7.30
N LEU A 57 -12.44 -10.21 6.55
CA LEU A 57 -11.68 -9.02 6.17
C LEU A 57 -12.40 -7.75 6.61
N PRO A 58 -11.67 -6.69 6.96
CA PRO A 58 -12.28 -5.42 7.33
C PRO A 58 -13.03 -4.80 6.15
N LYS A 59 -14.01 -3.96 6.46
CA LYS A 59 -14.66 -3.12 5.45
C LYS A 59 -13.65 -2.14 4.87
N ILE A 60 -13.85 -1.76 3.62
CA ILE A 60 -13.03 -0.74 2.96
C ILE A 60 -13.18 0.59 3.69
N SER A 61 -12.08 1.24 3.96
CA SER A 61 -12.02 2.55 4.62
C SER A 61 -11.27 3.58 3.75
N ARG A 62 -11.25 4.83 4.22
CA ARG A 62 -10.39 5.86 3.63
C ARG A 62 -9.01 5.80 4.29
N THR A 63 -7.96 6.11 3.53
CA THR A 63 -6.57 6.11 4.03
C THR A 63 -6.39 7.03 5.24
N LYS A 64 -7.09 8.17 5.27
CA LYS A 64 -7.07 9.12 6.41
C LYS A 64 -7.56 8.53 7.75
N ASN A 65 -8.29 7.42 7.70
CA ASN A 65 -8.86 6.77 8.88
C ASN A 65 -7.93 5.72 9.49
N ILE A 66 -6.74 5.50 8.93
CA ILE A 66 -5.77 4.53 9.46
C ILE A 66 -5.25 5.01 10.81
N ASN A 67 -5.38 4.18 11.83
CA ASN A 67 -4.67 4.36 13.09
C ASN A 67 -3.27 3.75 12.99
N TRP A 68 -2.30 4.58 12.66
CA TRP A 68 -0.92 4.15 12.42
C TRP A 68 -0.23 3.49 13.60
N LYS A 69 -0.67 3.75 14.84
CA LYS A 69 -0.06 3.15 16.05
C LYS A 69 -0.08 1.62 16.02
N ASN A 70 -1.08 1.04 15.36
CA ASN A 70 -1.29 -0.41 15.31
C ASN A 70 -0.87 -1.03 13.98
N ILE A 71 -0.20 -0.28 13.10
CA ILE A 71 0.23 -0.75 11.79
C ILE A 71 1.75 -0.89 11.76
N ASP A 72 2.21 -2.03 11.29
CA ASP A 72 3.64 -2.33 11.11
C ASP A 72 4.09 -2.08 9.67
N LEU A 73 3.21 -2.32 8.71
CA LEU A 73 3.52 -2.26 7.28
C LEU A 73 2.31 -1.76 6.48
N ILE A 74 2.57 -0.89 5.50
CA ILE A 74 1.59 -0.54 4.48
C ILE A 74 2.08 -0.93 3.09
N PHE A 75 1.20 -1.54 2.30
CA PHE A 75 1.35 -1.68 0.86
C PHE A 75 0.58 -0.58 0.15
N THR A 76 1.18 0.03 -0.86
CA THR A 76 0.52 1.00 -1.72
C THR A 76 0.46 0.48 -3.16
N ALA A 77 -0.74 0.39 -3.72
CA ALA A 77 -1.02 0.03 -5.09
C ALA A 77 -1.92 1.10 -5.71
N LEU A 78 -1.39 2.31 -5.81
CA LEU A 78 -2.11 3.54 -6.10
C LEU A 78 -1.63 4.17 -7.43
N PRO A 79 -2.44 5.07 -8.02
CA PRO A 79 -1.97 5.91 -9.12
C PRO A 79 -0.74 6.75 -8.73
N ASN A 80 0.03 7.16 -9.75
CA ASN A 80 1.25 7.96 -9.56
C ASN A 80 0.98 9.22 -8.72
N GLY A 81 1.86 9.50 -7.77
CA GLY A 81 1.80 10.62 -6.85
C GLY A 81 1.02 10.34 -5.55
N GLU A 82 0.13 9.37 -5.53
CA GLU A 82 -0.68 9.08 -4.34
C GLU A 82 0.13 8.38 -3.23
N SER A 83 1.06 7.49 -3.60
CA SER A 83 1.96 6.84 -2.65
C SER A 83 2.90 7.84 -1.98
N LEU A 84 3.32 8.90 -2.70
CA LEU A 84 4.15 9.97 -2.15
C LEU A 84 3.44 10.73 -1.01
N LYS A 85 2.13 10.97 -1.15
CA LYS A 85 1.33 11.63 -0.11
C LYS A 85 1.28 10.80 1.17
N ILE A 86 1.10 9.50 1.04
CA ILE A 86 1.11 8.57 2.18
C ILE A 86 2.51 8.53 2.81
N ALA A 87 3.55 8.37 2.01
CA ALA A 87 4.92 8.28 2.47
C ALA A 87 5.36 9.50 3.30
N ASN A 88 4.90 10.70 2.92
CA ASN A 88 5.25 11.94 3.63
C ASN A 88 4.64 12.06 5.03
N VAL A 89 3.54 11.38 5.31
CA VAL A 89 2.86 11.41 6.62
C VAL A 89 3.05 10.13 7.43
N LEU A 90 3.81 9.18 6.89
CA LEU A 90 3.99 7.88 7.48
C LEU A 90 4.87 7.98 8.74
N PRO A 91 4.45 7.43 9.89
CA PRO A 91 5.31 7.36 11.07
C PRO A 91 6.55 6.48 10.84
N ASN A 92 7.65 6.82 11.49
CA ASN A 92 8.94 6.14 11.30
C ASN A 92 8.92 4.64 11.59
N HIS A 93 8.03 4.17 12.45
CA HIS A 93 7.92 2.75 12.79
C HIS A 93 7.20 1.92 11.72
N VAL A 94 6.44 2.57 10.82
CA VAL A 94 5.70 1.88 9.76
C VAL A 94 6.57 1.71 8.52
N LYS A 95 6.67 0.49 8.03
CA LYS A 95 7.35 0.20 6.77
C LYS A 95 6.41 0.44 5.59
N LEU A 96 6.96 0.83 4.46
CA LEU A 96 6.23 1.02 3.19
C LEU A 96 6.78 0.06 2.13
N ILE A 97 5.88 -0.69 1.51
CA ILE A 97 6.15 -1.41 0.25
C ILE A 97 5.27 -0.79 -0.82
N ASP A 98 5.91 -0.05 -1.72
CA ASP A 98 5.23 0.63 -2.82
C ASP A 98 5.24 -0.24 -4.09
N LEU A 99 4.05 -0.59 -4.56
CA LEU A 99 3.83 -1.34 -5.80
C LEU A 99 3.50 -0.41 -6.98
N SER A 100 3.51 0.91 -6.74
CA SER A 100 3.35 1.94 -7.78
C SER A 100 4.69 2.26 -8.46
N ALA A 101 4.72 3.36 -9.22
CA ALA A 101 5.94 3.83 -9.87
C ALA A 101 6.67 4.93 -9.07
N ASP A 102 6.13 5.36 -7.94
CA ASP A 102 6.54 6.61 -7.29
C ASP A 102 7.97 6.60 -6.74
N PHE A 103 8.52 5.43 -6.42
CA PHE A 103 9.87 5.29 -5.89
C PHE A 103 10.85 4.57 -6.84
N ARG A 104 10.53 4.44 -8.13
CA ARG A 104 11.39 3.75 -9.10
C ARG A 104 12.49 4.63 -9.68
N ILE A 105 12.26 5.94 -9.80
CA ILE A 105 13.17 6.89 -10.44
C ILE A 105 13.72 7.82 -9.36
N GLU A 106 15.01 7.71 -9.06
CA GLU A 106 15.68 8.49 -8.02
C GLU A 106 15.77 9.99 -8.36
N ASN A 107 15.95 10.33 -9.65
CA ASN A 107 16.09 11.72 -10.07
C ASN A 107 14.71 12.38 -10.21
N PRO A 108 14.40 13.42 -9.41
CA PRO A 108 13.11 14.09 -9.44
C PRO A 108 12.76 14.76 -10.77
N TYR A 109 13.76 15.25 -11.52
CA TYR A 109 13.55 15.85 -12.85
C TYR A 109 13.14 14.80 -13.87
N VAL A 110 13.80 13.63 -13.82
CA VAL A 110 13.47 12.50 -14.68
C VAL A 110 12.09 11.95 -14.32
N TYR A 111 11.78 11.82 -13.03
CA TYR A 111 10.45 11.42 -12.56
C TYR A 111 9.35 12.35 -13.11
N LYS A 112 9.54 13.68 -12.98
CA LYS A 112 8.60 14.67 -13.52
C LYS A 112 8.45 14.57 -15.04
N LYS A 113 9.56 14.35 -15.76
CA LYS A 113 9.52 14.18 -17.23
C LYS A 113 8.66 12.99 -17.66
N TRP A 114 8.75 11.86 -16.94
CA TRP A 114 8.02 10.65 -17.30
C TRP A 114 6.58 10.61 -16.79
N TYR A 115 6.32 11.14 -15.58
CA TYR A 115 5.02 11.04 -14.94
C TYR A 115 4.22 12.35 -14.89
N GLY A 116 4.81 13.47 -15.32
CA GLY A 116 4.14 14.77 -15.42
C GLY A 116 3.87 15.47 -14.08
N ILE A 117 4.31 14.90 -12.96
CA ILE A 117 4.10 15.40 -11.61
C ILE A 117 5.42 15.56 -10.86
N ASN A 118 5.45 16.46 -9.86
CA ASN A 118 6.62 16.63 -9.02
C ASN A 118 6.75 15.48 -8.00
N HIS A 119 7.98 15.02 -7.77
CA HIS A 119 8.27 14.10 -6.68
C HIS A 119 8.37 14.87 -5.36
N ILE A 120 7.43 14.65 -4.45
CA ILE A 120 7.32 15.40 -3.18
C ILE A 120 8.04 14.74 -1.99
N SER A 121 8.70 13.60 -2.20
CA SER A 121 9.38 12.80 -1.16
C SER A 121 10.86 12.57 -1.45
N ASN A 122 11.59 13.64 -1.81
CA ASN A 122 12.99 13.59 -2.20
C ASN A 122 13.92 12.93 -1.16
N LYS A 123 13.61 13.07 0.13
CA LYS A 123 14.38 12.41 1.20
C LYS A 123 14.15 10.92 1.25
N LEU A 124 12.93 10.47 0.95
CA LEU A 124 12.56 9.06 1.02
C LEU A 124 13.03 8.31 -0.21
N ILE A 125 13.04 8.94 -1.40
CA ILE A 125 13.53 8.28 -2.62
C ILE A 125 15.00 7.84 -2.46
N LYS A 126 15.84 8.62 -1.80
CA LYS A 126 17.23 8.26 -1.51
C LYS A 126 17.40 7.08 -0.56
N LYS A 127 16.36 6.78 0.23
CA LYS A 127 16.33 5.64 1.18
C LYS A 127 15.59 4.45 0.63
N SER A 128 14.87 4.61 -0.48
CA SER A 128 14.11 3.53 -1.08
C SER A 128 15.02 2.54 -1.79
N ILE A 129 14.59 1.28 -1.80
CA ILE A 129 15.26 0.22 -2.55
C ILE A 129 14.29 -0.25 -3.62
N TYR A 130 14.63 -0.04 -4.88
CA TYR A 130 13.91 -0.64 -5.99
C TYR A 130 14.44 -2.06 -6.21
N SER A 131 13.54 -3.03 -6.17
CA SER A 131 13.91 -4.43 -6.28
C SER A 131 12.85 -5.25 -7.01
N ILE A 132 13.30 -6.14 -7.86
CA ILE A 132 12.53 -7.27 -8.38
C ILE A 132 13.08 -8.49 -7.65
N THR A 133 12.33 -8.99 -6.67
CA THR A 133 12.82 -9.97 -5.69
C THR A 133 13.24 -11.31 -6.29
N GLU A 134 12.71 -11.66 -7.46
CA GLU A 134 13.04 -12.87 -8.20
C GLU A 134 14.49 -12.88 -8.74
N PHE A 135 15.11 -11.71 -8.82
CA PHE A 135 16.46 -11.53 -9.38
C PHE A 135 17.52 -11.16 -8.33
N LYS A 136 17.30 -11.50 -7.06
CA LYS A 136 18.27 -11.34 -5.99
C LYS A 136 19.07 -12.60 -5.74
#